data_c5c3e5a41519357788b3a9ea437f8ae5
#
_entry.id   c5c3e5a41519357788b3a9ea437f8ae5
#
_cell.length_a   1.000
_cell.length_b   1.000
_cell.length_c   1.000
_cell.angle_alpha   90.00
_cell.angle_beta   90.00
_cell.angle_gamma   90.00
#
_symmetry.space_group_name_H-M   'P 1'
#
loop_
_entity.id
_entity.type
_entity.pdbx_description
1 polymer ?
#
loop_
_entity_poly.entity_id
_entity_poly.type
_entity_poly.pdbx_seq_one_letter_code
_entity_poly.pdbx_strand_id
1 'polypeptide(L)'
;IDTPETVKPKTKVQPFGLEASKRTKELLSTASEITFEYDKGDKTDRYGRALGYIFVDGTLLQKTLVSEGLARVAYVKEPTTKYLAELEQAQEQAKNESLGIWSIPGYVTQRGFSK
;
A
#
# COMPACT_ATOMS: atom_id res chain seq x y z
N ILE A 1 -3.62 -2.46 -1.46
CA ILE A 1 -3.18 -1.68 -0.29
C ILE A 1 -3.68 -0.24 -0.37
N ASP A 2 -3.63 0.44 0.75
CA ASP A 2 -4.09 1.82 0.88
C ASP A 2 -3.02 2.66 1.59
N THR A 3 -2.70 3.82 1.02
CA THR A 3 -1.75 4.77 1.61
C THR A 3 -2.49 6.04 2.03
N PRO A 4 -1.92 6.81 3.00
CA PRO A 4 -2.50 8.11 3.34
C PRO A 4 -2.54 9.04 2.12
N GLU A 5 -3.53 9.91 2.07
CA GLU A 5 -3.73 10.84 0.96
C GLU A 5 -2.66 11.92 0.90
N THR A 6 -2.24 12.27 -0.31
CA THR A 6 -1.28 13.36 -0.54
C THR A 6 -1.90 14.53 -1.29
N VAL A 7 -2.75 14.23 -2.28
CA VAL A 7 -3.40 15.25 -3.10
C VAL A 7 -4.86 14.89 -3.23
N LYS A 8 -5.72 15.70 -2.64
CA LYS A 8 -7.17 15.52 -2.73
C LYS A 8 -7.82 16.89 -2.53
N PRO A 9 -8.70 17.32 -3.44
CA PRO A 9 -9.37 18.61 -3.30
C PRO A 9 -10.05 18.76 -1.94
N LYS A 10 -9.84 19.91 -1.29
CA LYS A 10 -10.46 20.26 -0.01
C LYS A 10 -10.08 19.34 1.16
N THR A 11 -9.04 18.52 1.01
CA THR A 11 -8.58 17.62 2.06
C THR A 11 -7.11 17.92 2.37
N LYS A 12 -6.77 17.99 3.65
CA LYS A 12 -5.38 18.14 4.07
C LYS A 12 -4.59 16.89 3.73
N VAL A 13 -3.29 17.06 3.48
CA VAL A 13 -2.38 15.92 3.32
C VAL A 13 -2.40 15.11 4.62
N GLN A 14 -2.69 13.83 4.52
CA GLN A 14 -2.73 12.95 5.67
C GLN A 14 -1.31 12.58 6.14
N PRO A 15 -1.12 12.38 7.47
CA PRO A 15 0.18 11.92 7.98
C PRO A 15 0.71 10.72 7.22
N PHE A 16 1.99 10.75 6.87
CA PHE A 16 2.72 9.76 6.09
C PHE A 16 2.31 9.67 4.61
N GLY A 17 1.42 10.52 4.13
CA GLY A 17 1.06 10.55 2.70
C GLY A 17 2.24 10.94 1.83
N LEU A 18 2.96 12.01 2.20
CA LEU A 18 4.13 12.45 1.45
C LEU A 18 5.25 11.41 1.49
N GLU A 19 5.47 10.78 2.63
CA GLU A 19 6.48 9.74 2.80
C GLU A 19 6.17 8.54 1.92
N ALA A 20 4.92 8.10 1.87
CA ALA A 20 4.50 6.99 1.02
C ALA A 20 4.69 7.32 -0.46
N SER A 21 4.29 8.50 -0.88
CA SER A 21 4.45 8.97 -2.26
C SER A 21 5.93 9.07 -2.64
N LYS A 22 6.75 9.66 -1.78
CA LYS A 22 8.18 9.80 -2.01
C LYS A 22 8.87 8.44 -2.11
N ARG A 23 8.54 7.53 -1.20
CA ARG A 23 9.13 6.18 -1.20
C ARG A 23 8.75 5.41 -2.45
N THR A 24 7.50 5.52 -2.90
CA THR A 24 7.05 4.88 -4.13
C THR A 24 7.84 5.40 -5.33
N LYS A 25 7.98 6.71 -5.45
CA LYS A 25 8.76 7.31 -6.53
C LYS A 25 10.22 6.88 -6.49
N GLU A 26 10.80 6.83 -5.30
CA GLU A 26 12.20 6.41 -5.11
C GLU A 26 12.40 4.98 -5.58
N LEU A 27 11.53 4.06 -5.15
CA LEU A 27 11.61 2.66 -5.53
C LEU A 27 11.47 2.47 -7.04
N LEU A 28 10.53 3.17 -7.66
CA LEU A 28 10.29 3.06 -9.10
C LEU A 28 11.40 3.71 -9.93
N SER A 29 11.93 4.86 -9.47
CA SER A 29 12.95 5.59 -10.23
C SER A 29 14.32 4.94 -10.19
N THR A 30 14.63 4.18 -9.14
CA THR A 30 15.91 3.48 -9.00
C THR A 30 15.86 2.03 -9.48
N ALA A 31 14.70 1.56 -9.93
CA ALA A 31 14.53 0.19 -10.38
C ALA A 31 15.25 -0.09 -11.70
N SER A 32 15.89 -1.24 -11.79
CA SER A 32 16.45 -1.74 -13.06
C SER A 32 15.37 -2.42 -13.89
N GLU A 33 14.42 -3.08 -13.22
CA GLU A 33 13.31 -3.78 -13.87
C GLU A 33 12.04 -3.61 -13.05
N ILE A 34 10.95 -3.26 -13.73
CA ILE A 34 9.62 -3.16 -13.12
C ILE A 34 8.71 -4.12 -13.88
N THR A 35 8.06 -5.02 -13.15
CA THR A 35 7.10 -5.96 -13.73
C THR A 35 5.75 -5.80 -13.04
N PHE A 36 4.69 -6.10 -13.78
CA PHE A 36 3.32 -6.02 -13.27
C PHE A 36 2.66 -7.39 -13.43
N GLU A 37 1.97 -7.84 -12.38
CA GLU A 37 1.28 -9.12 -12.39
C GLU A 37 -0.17 -8.90 -11.98
N TYR A 38 -1.11 -9.31 -12.82
CA TYR A 38 -2.52 -9.27 -12.47
C TYR A 38 -2.84 -10.33 -11.40
N ASP A 39 -3.73 -9.97 -10.49
CA ASP A 39 -4.27 -10.94 -9.54
C ASP A 39 -5.37 -11.77 -10.23
N LYS A 40 -5.88 -12.74 -9.51
CA LYS A 40 -7.04 -13.53 -9.96
C LYS A 40 -8.27 -12.64 -9.92
N GLY A 41 -9.20 -12.85 -10.84
CA GLY A 41 -10.43 -12.07 -10.91
C GLY A 41 -10.34 -10.93 -11.91
N ASP A 42 -11.02 -9.83 -11.62
CA ASP A 42 -11.08 -8.69 -12.52
C ASP A 42 -9.73 -8.00 -12.68
N LYS A 43 -9.41 -7.57 -13.89
CA LYS A 43 -8.14 -6.88 -14.16
C LYS A 43 -8.20 -5.40 -13.82
N THR A 44 -9.39 -4.83 -13.70
CA THR A 44 -9.58 -3.44 -13.31
C THR A 44 -10.70 -3.32 -12.28
N ASP A 45 -10.66 -2.24 -11.49
CA ASP A 45 -11.77 -1.93 -10.59
C ASP A 45 -12.85 -1.15 -11.35
N ARG A 46 -13.91 -0.77 -10.64
CA ARG A 46 -15.04 -0.05 -11.26
C ARG A 46 -14.67 1.35 -11.77
N TYR A 47 -13.52 1.87 -11.41
CA TYR A 47 -13.02 3.16 -11.88
C TYR A 47 -11.97 3.02 -12.98
N GLY A 48 -11.77 1.81 -13.51
CA GLY A 48 -10.81 1.55 -14.56
C GLY A 48 -9.35 1.45 -14.11
N ARG A 49 -9.09 1.41 -12.80
CA ARG A 49 -7.72 1.28 -12.29
C ARG A 49 -7.29 -0.18 -12.33
N ALA A 50 -6.04 -0.42 -12.73
CA ALA A 50 -5.51 -1.78 -12.80
C ALA A 50 -5.41 -2.43 -11.41
N LEU A 51 -5.81 -3.68 -11.32
CA LEU A 51 -5.74 -4.49 -10.10
C LEU A 51 -4.64 -5.52 -10.24
N GLY A 52 -3.58 -5.39 -9.45
CA GLY A 52 -2.47 -6.32 -9.53
C GLY A 52 -1.32 -5.93 -8.63
N TYR A 53 -0.18 -6.51 -8.93
CA TYR A 53 1.02 -6.38 -8.11
C TYR A 53 2.17 -5.85 -8.94
N ILE A 54 2.95 -4.94 -8.34
CA ILE A 54 4.12 -4.37 -8.99
C ILE A 54 5.36 -4.95 -8.31
N PHE A 55 6.25 -5.52 -9.12
CA PHE A 55 7.54 -6.02 -8.65
C PHE A 55 8.64 -5.08 -9.13
N VAL A 56 9.44 -4.61 -8.20
CA VAL A 56 10.59 -3.74 -8.45
C VAL A 56 11.84 -4.57 -8.20
N ASP A 57 12.57 -4.88 -9.27
CA ASP A 57 13.75 -5.75 -9.20
C ASP A 57 13.47 -7.05 -8.46
N GLY A 58 12.29 -7.66 -8.73
CA GLY A 58 11.89 -8.92 -8.12
C GLY A 58 11.26 -8.81 -6.74
N THR A 59 11.16 -7.61 -6.18
CA THR A 59 10.55 -7.39 -4.86
C THR A 59 9.17 -6.77 -4.99
N LEU A 60 8.19 -7.34 -4.31
CA LEU A 60 6.81 -6.84 -4.33
C LEU A 60 6.74 -5.44 -3.71
N LEU A 61 6.43 -4.44 -4.53
CA LEU A 61 6.35 -3.03 -4.09
C LEU A 61 5.36 -2.84 -2.95
N GLN A 62 4.18 -3.43 -3.05
CA GLN A 62 3.15 -3.32 -2.02
C GLN A 62 3.65 -3.84 -0.67
N LYS A 63 4.39 -4.95 -0.68
CA LYS A 63 4.95 -5.51 0.54
C LYS A 63 5.98 -4.58 1.18
N THR A 64 6.81 -3.95 0.36
CA THR A 64 7.79 -2.97 0.85
C THR A 64 7.11 -1.82 1.56
N LEU A 65 6.07 -1.24 0.95
CA LEU A 65 5.33 -0.13 1.54
C LEU A 65 4.63 -0.53 2.83
N VAL A 66 4.00 -1.71 2.84
CA VAL A 66 3.33 -2.22 4.03
C VAL A 66 4.33 -2.48 5.16
N SER A 67 5.46 -3.11 4.85
CA SER A 67 6.47 -3.45 5.87
C SER A 67 7.15 -2.22 6.45
N GLU A 68 7.22 -1.12 5.70
CA GLU A 68 7.78 0.15 6.19
C GLU A 68 6.76 0.99 6.96
N GLY A 69 5.51 0.53 7.06
CA GLY A 69 4.48 1.27 7.76
C GLY A 69 3.92 2.45 6.96
N LEU A 70 4.02 2.41 5.64
CA LEU A 70 3.53 3.50 4.77
C LEU A 70 2.20 3.15 4.09
N ALA A 71 1.73 1.92 4.24
CA ALA A 71 0.47 1.46 3.66
C ALA A 71 -0.18 0.43 4.56
N ARG A 72 -1.49 0.30 4.44
CA ARG A 72 -2.25 -0.74 5.14
C ARG A 72 -2.84 -1.72 4.13
N VAL A 73 -3.08 -2.95 4.54
CA VAL A 73 -3.80 -3.94 3.74
C VAL A 73 -5.28 -3.54 3.77
N ALA A 74 -5.85 -3.35 2.59
CA ALA A 74 -7.23 -2.89 2.47
C ALA A 74 -7.86 -3.40 1.17
N TYR A 75 -9.18 -3.32 1.10
CA TYR A 75 -9.95 -3.68 -0.08
C TYR A 75 -9.77 -5.13 -0.49
N VAL A 76 -9.61 -6.01 0.52
CA VAL A 76 -9.46 -7.44 0.31
C VAL A 76 -10.79 -8.02 -0.16
N LYS A 77 -10.77 -8.66 -1.33
CA LYS A 77 -11.96 -9.25 -1.92
C LYS A 77 -11.56 -10.51 -2.70
N GLU A 78 -12.22 -11.63 -2.41
CA GLU A 78 -12.01 -12.83 -3.20
C GLU A 78 -12.41 -12.57 -4.67
N PRO A 79 -11.65 -13.04 -5.68
CA PRO A 79 -10.44 -13.88 -5.58
C PRO A 79 -9.11 -13.09 -5.61
N THR A 80 -9.11 -11.78 -5.34
CA THR A 80 -7.92 -10.92 -5.43
C THR A 80 -7.04 -11.03 -4.19
N THR A 81 -6.59 -12.24 -3.86
CA THR A 81 -5.89 -12.53 -2.60
C THR A 81 -4.56 -13.28 -2.79
N LYS A 82 -3.98 -13.22 -3.99
CA LYS A 82 -2.77 -14.01 -4.30
C LYS A 82 -1.62 -13.81 -3.29
N TYR A 83 -1.35 -12.57 -2.92
CA TYR A 83 -0.25 -12.24 -1.99
C TYR A 83 -0.76 -11.75 -0.64
N LEU A 84 -2.03 -12.00 -0.33
CA LEU A 84 -2.65 -11.49 0.88
C LEU A 84 -1.93 -11.93 2.15
N ALA A 85 -1.57 -13.21 2.26
CA ALA A 85 -0.90 -13.73 3.45
C ALA A 85 0.43 -13.01 3.70
N GLU A 86 1.22 -12.76 2.65
CA GLU A 86 2.48 -12.05 2.77
C GLU A 86 2.29 -10.60 3.19
N LEU A 87 1.28 -9.94 2.61
CA LEU A 87 0.97 -8.55 2.93
C LEU A 87 0.46 -8.41 4.36
N GLU A 88 -0.39 -9.32 4.81
CA GLU A 88 -0.90 -9.31 6.19
C GLU A 88 0.21 -9.56 7.20
N GLN A 89 1.14 -10.46 6.89
CA GLN A 89 2.28 -10.73 7.76
C GLN A 89 3.19 -9.50 7.86
N ALA A 90 3.46 -8.84 6.75
CA ALA A 90 4.25 -7.62 6.74
C ALA A 90 3.57 -6.50 7.53
N GLN A 91 2.26 -6.38 7.40
CA GLN A 91 1.48 -5.39 8.16
C GLN A 91 1.55 -5.66 9.66
N GLU A 92 1.37 -6.91 10.06
CA GLU A 92 1.41 -7.27 11.47
C GLU A 92 2.77 -6.93 12.09
N GLN A 93 3.85 -7.20 11.37
CA GLN A 93 5.18 -6.85 11.82
C GLN A 93 5.36 -5.34 11.96
N ALA A 94 4.94 -4.56 10.97
CA ALA A 94 5.02 -3.09 11.02
C ALA A 94 4.20 -2.55 12.17
N LYS A 95 3.03 -3.12 12.42
CA LYS A 95 2.14 -2.75 13.51
C LYS A 95 2.78 -3.02 14.87
N ASN A 96 3.39 -4.20 15.03
CA ASN A 96 4.06 -4.57 16.28
C ASN A 96 5.25 -3.66 16.59
N GLU A 97 5.91 -3.16 15.56
CA GLU A 97 7.06 -2.26 15.71
C GLU A 97 6.65 -0.77 15.68
N SER A 98 5.36 -0.49 15.58
CA SER A 98 4.80 0.88 15.54
C SER A 98 5.45 1.75 14.46
N LEU A 99 5.64 1.19 13.28
CA LEU A 99 6.27 1.88 12.15
C LEU A 99 5.27 2.76 11.41
N GLY A 100 5.71 3.94 10.99
CA GLY A 100 4.95 4.82 10.11
C GLY A 100 3.54 5.10 10.60
N ILE A 101 2.54 4.71 9.81
CA ILE A 101 1.12 4.95 10.15
C ILE A 101 0.70 4.30 11.46
N TRP A 102 1.40 3.24 11.89
CA TRP A 102 1.09 2.55 13.14
C TRP A 102 1.67 3.24 14.35
N SER A 103 2.52 4.26 14.15
CA SER A 103 3.09 5.05 15.24
C SER A 103 2.10 6.07 15.81
N ILE A 104 1.00 6.35 15.11
CA ILE A 104 -0.02 7.29 15.54
C ILE A 104 -1.21 6.50 16.10
N PRO A 105 -1.47 6.56 17.41
CA PRO A 105 -2.59 5.82 18.00
C PRO A 105 -3.94 6.19 17.35
N GLY A 106 -4.73 5.16 17.00
CA GLY A 106 -6.04 5.34 16.42
C GLY A 106 -6.10 5.90 15.01
N TYR A 107 -4.94 6.08 14.36
CA TYR A 107 -4.88 6.65 13.01
C TYR A 107 -5.43 5.69 11.95
N VAL A 108 -5.04 4.42 12.01
CA VAL A 108 -5.49 3.40 11.05
C VAL A 108 -6.76 2.74 11.57
N THR A 109 -7.82 2.80 10.79
CA THR A 109 -9.12 2.21 11.13
C THR A 109 -9.57 1.27 10.02
N GLN A 110 -10.67 0.55 10.23
CA GLN A 110 -11.24 -0.31 9.19
C GLN A 110 -11.70 0.48 7.97
N ARG A 111 -11.97 1.76 8.13
CA ARG A 111 -12.44 2.64 7.06
C ARG A 111 -11.32 3.42 6.37
N GLY A 112 -10.11 3.36 6.89
CA GLY A 112 -8.98 4.10 6.37
C GLY A 112 -8.25 4.87 7.47
N PHE A 113 -7.83 6.09 7.14
CA PHE A 113 -7.05 6.92 8.06
C PHE A 113 -7.93 7.97 8.70
N SER A 114 -7.81 8.11 10.03
CA SER A 114 -8.70 8.97 10.82
C SER A 114 -8.32 10.46 10.82
N LYS A 115 -7.17 10.83 10.24
CA LYS A 115 -6.70 12.23 10.22
C LYS A 115 -6.53 12.79 8.84
#